data_fde165d12cbcc6e5fd58b2971eeccc2b
#
_entry.id   fde165d12cbcc6e5fd58b2971eeccc2b
#
_cell.length_a   1.000
_cell.length_b   1.000
_cell.length_c   1.000
_cell.angle_alpha   90.00
_cell.angle_beta   90.00
_cell.angle_gamma   90.00
#
_symmetry.space_group_name_H-M   'P 1'
#
loop_
_entity.id
_entity.type
_entity.pdbx_description
1 polymer ?
#
loop_
_entity_poly.entity_id
_entity_poly.type
_entity_poly.pdbx_seq_one_letter_code
_entity_poly.pdbx_strand_id
1 'polypeptide(L)'
;EFRRVLFRSDDGDSRNMELPYSKVNHLKVTTLQQYAWEKLVLSGDFGFQNNHREEWSVFHTHYGSQPVPEKDPDKELAFNLNTLSASVKVRFIGSSSWEHALGWDGQHQRNDISGYSFLLPEYYRSTTGLLWLTTYKPNNVISVSGGMRYDYGYIHISSHEDAYLADYLRKQGYDEEQVEHYK
;
A
#
# COMPACT_ATOMS: atom_id res chain seq x y z
N GLU A 1 26.76 -13.39 8.82
CA GLU A 1 27.22 -11.98 8.76
C GLU A 1 26.17 -10.94 9.13
N PHE A 2 24.90 -11.28 9.09
CA PHE A 2 23.77 -10.38 9.47
C PHE A 2 23.78 -9.95 10.96
N ARG A 3 24.56 -10.55 11.82
CA ARG A 3 24.59 -10.24 13.26
C ARG A 3 25.46 -9.06 13.65
N ARG A 4 26.29 -8.51 12.77
CA ARG A 4 27.24 -7.43 13.13
C ARG A 4 26.70 -6.00 12.93
N VAL A 5 25.58 -5.82 12.24
CA VAL A 5 25.04 -4.49 11.90
C VAL A 5 24.03 -3.97 12.95
N LEU A 6 23.54 -4.82 13.84
CA LEU A 6 22.44 -4.49 14.77
C LEU A 6 22.86 -3.85 16.10
N PHE A 7 24.13 -3.71 16.41
CA PHE A 7 24.59 -3.14 17.67
C PHE A 7 25.86 -2.29 17.49
N ARG A 8 25.77 -1.17 16.77
CA ARG A 8 26.57 -0.02 17.13
C ARG A 8 25.81 0.70 18.23
N SER A 9 26.33 0.65 19.43
CA SER A 9 25.92 1.53 20.51
C SER A 9 26.42 2.94 20.16
N ASP A 10 25.51 3.77 19.60
CA ASP A 10 25.66 5.19 19.64
C ASP A 10 25.64 5.58 21.14
N ASP A 11 26.52 6.49 21.55
CA ASP A 11 26.53 7.03 22.89
C ASP A 11 25.28 7.87 23.22
N GLY A 12 24.36 8.02 22.25
CA GLY A 12 23.09 8.69 22.41
C GLY A 12 23.16 10.22 22.40
N ASP A 13 24.32 10.82 22.23
CA ASP A 13 24.51 12.28 22.23
C ASP A 13 24.48 12.89 20.83
N SER A 14 24.68 12.09 19.78
CA SER A 14 24.63 12.54 18.39
C SER A 14 23.21 12.48 17.85
N ARG A 15 22.74 13.59 17.25
CA ARG A 15 21.53 13.64 16.41
C ARG A 15 21.80 13.30 14.95
N ASN A 16 23.03 12.97 14.60
CA ASN A 16 23.39 12.56 13.24
C ASN A 16 22.94 11.12 13.01
N MET A 17 22.16 10.91 11.96
CA MET A 17 21.79 9.56 11.54
C MET A 17 22.98 8.95 10.80
N GLU A 18 23.52 7.86 11.34
CA GLU A 18 24.52 7.06 10.64
C GLU A 18 23.84 6.02 9.74
N LEU A 19 24.50 5.72 8.61
CA LEU A 19 24.03 4.66 7.71
C LEU A 19 24.29 3.27 8.34
N PRO A 20 23.36 2.30 8.18
CA PRO A 20 22.07 2.42 7.49
C PRO A 20 20.96 2.97 8.41
N TYR A 21 20.01 3.70 7.83
CA TYR A 21 18.81 4.15 8.53
C TYR A 21 17.58 4.15 7.63
N SER A 22 16.39 4.15 8.24
CA SER A 22 15.13 4.36 7.56
C SER A 22 14.47 5.66 8.01
N LYS A 23 13.88 6.39 7.06
CA LYS A 23 13.10 7.60 7.32
C LYS A 23 11.67 7.38 6.85
N VAL A 24 10.72 7.60 7.74
CA VAL A 24 9.29 7.43 7.43
C VAL A 24 8.54 8.72 7.73
N ASN A 25 7.78 9.17 6.76
CA ASN A 25 6.83 10.26 6.92
C ASN A 25 5.44 9.77 6.54
N HIS A 26 4.47 9.93 7.44
CA HIS A 26 3.13 9.44 7.26
C HIS A 26 2.10 10.54 7.57
N LEU A 27 1.37 10.95 6.54
CA LEU A 27 0.23 11.85 6.65
C LEU A 27 -1.07 11.06 6.44
N LYS A 28 -2.04 11.23 7.33
CA LYS A 28 -3.38 10.67 7.19
C LYS A 28 -4.42 11.73 7.54
N VAL A 29 -5.39 11.90 6.63
CA VAL A 29 -6.56 12.74 6.84
C VAL A 29 -7.80 11.90 6.60
N THR A 30 -8.73 11.91 7.56
CA THR A 30 -10.00 11.20 7.45
C THR A 30 -11.15 12.10 7.87
N THR A 31 -12.30 11.92 7.23
CA THR A 31 -13.54 12.56 7.64
C THR A 31 -14.64 11.51 7.73
N LEU A 32 -15.41 11.58 8.81
CA LEU A 32 -16.59 10.74 9.06
C LEU A 32 -17.81 11.64 9.12
N GLN A 33 -18.82 11.33 8.32
CA GLN A 33 -20.06 12.07 8.25
C GLN A 33 -21.23 11.13 8.48
N GLN A 34 -22.22 11.59 9.25
CA GLN A 34 -23.43 10.82 9.49
C GLN A 34 -24.64 11.76 9.50
N TYR A 35 -25.66 11.36 8.76
CA TYR A 35 -26.94 12.04 8.72
C TYR A 35 -28.04 11.03 9.09
N ALA A 36 -28.88 11.40 10.04
CA ALA A 36 -29.96 10.54 10.52
C ALA A 36 -31.33 11.21 10.29
N TRP A 37 -32.25 10.43 9.71
CA TRP A 37 -33.65 10.73 9.59
C TRP A 37 -34.44 9.65 10.34
N GLU A 38 -35.77 9.79 10.47
CA GLU A 38 -36.61 8.87 11.24
C GLU A 38 -36.38 7.38 10.89
N LYS A 39 -36.22 7.08 9.58
CA LYS A 39 -36.11 5.70 9.09
C LYS A 39 -34.85 5.42 8.28
N LEU A 40 -33.96 6.40 8.17
CA LEU A 40 -32.79 6.30 7.34
C LEU A 40 -31.57 6.90 8.05
N VAL A 41 -30.47 6.16 8.02
CA VAL A 41 -29.16 6.68 8.45
C VAL A 41 -28.18 6.53 7.28
N LEU A 42 -27.63 7.66 6.85
CA LEU A 42 -26.54 7.73 5.87
C LEU A 42 -25.25 7.97 6.61
N SER A 43 -24.25 7.14 6.36
CA SER A 43 -22.88 7.30 6.86
C SER A 43 -21.91 7.36 5.70
N GLY A 44 -20.97 8.28 5.75
CA GLY A 44 -19.90 8.43 4.78
C GLY A 44 -18.55 8.54 5.49
N ASP A 45 -17.55 7.84 4.98
CA ASP A 45 -16.18 7.83 5.47
C ASP A 45 -15.23 8.06 4.29
N PHE A 46 -14.38 9.09 4.39
CA PHE A 46 -13.44 9.46 3.33
C PHE A 46 -12.07 9.62 3.94
N GLY A 47 -11.06 9.05 3.30
CA GLY A 47 -9.70 9.08 3.78
C GLY A 47 -8.68 9.32 2.67
N PHE A 48 -7.69 10.16 2.97
CA PHE A 48 -6.46 10.28 2.21
C PHE A 48 -5.29 9.92 3.10
N GLN A 49 -4.36 9.14 2.57
CA GLN A 49 -3.14 8.76 3.27
C GLN A 49 -1.97 8.84 2.30
N ASN A 50 -0.90 9.48 2.74
CA ASN A 50 0.41 9.42 2.10
C ASN A 50 1.40 8.77 3.07
N ASN A 51 2.11 7.76 2.60
CA ASN A 51 3.19 7.12 3.32
C ASN A 51 4.46 7.21 2.46
N HIS A 52 5.41 8.01 2.90
CA HIS A 52 6.71 8.16 2.28
C HIS A 52 7.75 7.50 3.17
N ARG A 53 8.41 6.46 2.65
CA ARG A 53 9.46 5.70 3.32
C ARG A 53 10.72 5.73 2.48
N GLU A 54 11.84 6.06 3.11
CA GLU A 54 13.17 6.02 2.51
C GLU A 54 14.05 5.05 3.32
N GLU A 55 14.87 4.31 2.62
CA GLU A 55 15.92 3.46 3.18
C GLU A 55 17.27 3.96 2.64
N TRP A 56 18.17 4.22 3.54
CA TRP A 56 19.48 4.79 3.27
C TRP A 56 20.55 3.83 3.74
N SER A 57 21.45 3.43 2.85
CA SER A 57 22.60 2.57 3.13
C SER A 57 23.79 3.02 2.31
N VAL A 58 24.99 2.64 2.73
CA VAL A 58 26.18 2.86 1.89
C VAL A 58 25.96 2.17 0.55
N PHE A 59 26.21 2.90 -0.54
CA PHE A 59 26.03 2.37 -1.90
C PHE A 59 26.72 1.02 -2.05
N HIS A 60 25.98 0.05 -2.53
CA HIS A 60 26.48 -1.27 -2.92
C HIS A 60 25.75 -1.73 -4.18
N THR A 61 26.36 -2.59 -4.95
CA THR A 61 25.78 -3.14 -6.17
C THR A 61 25.87 -4.64 -6.17
N HIS A 62 24.82 -5.29 -6.66
CA HIS A 62 24.80 -6.74 -6.85
C HIS A 62 25.51 -7.18 -8.12
N TYR A 63 25.63 -6.29 -9.11
CA TYR A 63 26.10 -6.65 -10.46
C TYR A 63 27.48 -6.08 -10.80
N GLY A 64 28.11 -5.33 -9.93
CA GLY A 64 29.49 -4.85 -10.07
C GLY A 64 29.73 -3.77 -11.12
N SER A 65 28.77 -3.46 -11.99
CA SER A 65 28.91 -2.49 -13.08
C SER A 65 28.01 -1.26 -12.92
N GLN A 66 27.16 -1.24 -11.94
CA GLN A 66 26.27 -0.11 -11.67
C GLN A 66 27.08 1.08 -11.12
N PRO A 67 27.03 2.26 -11.77
CA PRO A 67 27.69 3.44 -11.25
C PRO A 67 26.99 3.98 -10.03
N VAL A 68 27.75 4.65 -9.16
CA VAL A 68 27.20 5.39 -8.02
C VAL A 68 26.26 6.49 -8.54
N PRO A 69 25.02 6.60 -8.04
CA PRO A 69 24.12 7.68 -8.44
C PRO A 69 24.71 9.06 -8.15
N GLU A 70 24.55 10.00 -9.07
CA GLU A 70 25.01 11.39 -8.88
C GLU A 70 24.23 12.12 -7.79
N LYS A 71 22.93 11.78 -7.66
CA LYS A 71 22.04 12.37 -6.66
C LYS A 71 21.67 11.32 -5.63
N ASP A 72 21.78 11.69 -4.36
CA ASP A 72 21.43 10.84 -3.22
C ASP A 72 22.10 9.45 -3.30
N PRO A 73 23.45 9.35 -3.36
CA PRO A 73 24.16 8.11 -3.65
C PRO A 73 23.89 6.98 -2.68
N ASP A 74 23.52 7.31 -1.45
CA ASP A 74 23.23 6.36 -0.38
C ASP A 74 21.72 6.10 -0.19
N LYS A 75 20.85 6.64 -1.07
CA LYS A 75 19.42 6.34 -1.05
C LYS A 75 19.17 5.00 -1.73
N GLU A 76 19.06 3.95 -0.94
CA GLU A 76 18.85 2.59 -1.43
C GLU A 76 17.47 2.41 -2.04
N LEU A 77 16.42 2.74 -1.27
CA LEU A 77 15.02 2.58 -1.66
C LEU A 77 14.20 3.77 -1.17
N ALA A 78 13.23 4.17 -1.96
CA ALA A 78 12.18 5.07 -1.51
C ALA A 78 10.83 4.65 -2.10
N PHE A 79 9.81 4.63 -1.25
CA PHE A 79 8.44 4.32 -1.56
C PHE A 79 7.55 5.50 -1.23
N ASN A 80 6.71 5.89 -2.15
CA ASN A 80 5.72 6.95 -1.94
C ASN A 80 4.31 6.41 -2.23
N LEU A 81 3.69 5.83 -1.21
CA LEU A 81 2.37 5.23 -1.29
C LEU A 81 1.28 6.25 -0.97
N ASN A 82 0.49 6.58 -1.97
CA ASN A 82 -0.73 7.37 -1.83
C ASN A 82 -1.95 6.45 -1.82
N THR A 83 -2.83 6.65 -0.85
CA THR A 83 -4.07 5.90 -0.72
C THR A 83 -5.24 6.86 -0.57
N LEU A 84 -6.22 6.74 -1.45
CA LEU A 84 -7.52 7.38 -1.35
C LEU A 84 -8.56 6.31 -1.04
N SER A 85 -9.40 6.54 -0.03
CA SER A 85 -10.45 5.61 0.37
C SER A 85 -11.77 6.35 0.57
N ALA A 86 -12.86 5.67 0.23
CA ALA A 86 -14.21 6.16 0.47
C ALA A 86 -15.12 4.99 0.83
N SER A 87 -16.02 5.20 1.80
CA SER A 87 -17.12 4.28 2.03
C SER A 87 -18.42 5.06 2.27
N VAL A 88 -19.52 4.52 1.77
CA VAL A 88 -20.86 5.06 2.00
C VAL A 88 -21.77 3.92 2.40
N LYS A 89 -22.52 4.12 3.47
CA LYS A 89 -23.48 3.15 4.00
C LYS A 89 -24.81 3.81 4.27
N VAL A 90 -25.85 3.20 3.75
CA VAL A 90 -27.25 3.61 3.99
C VAL A 90 -27.94 2.50 4.78
N ARG A 91 -28.49 2.84 5.93
CA ARG A 91 -29.28 1.93 6.76
C ARG A 91 -30.74 2.38 6.77
N PHE A 92 -31.63 1.46 6.42
CA PHE A 92 -33.07 1.66 6.41
C PHE A 92 -33.71 0.87 7.52
N ILE A 93 -34.52 1.53 8.31
CA ILE A 93 -35.42 0.90 9.29
C ILE A 93 -36.80 0.84 8.65
N GLY A 94 -37.05 -0.25 7.90
CA GLY A 94 -38.28 -0.34 7.06
C GLY A 94 -39.54 -0.55 7.86
N SER A 95 -39.48 -1.34 8.94
CA SER A 95 -40.59 -1.61 9.88
C SER A 95 -40.00 -1.97 11.25
N SER A 96 -40.88 -2.20 12.23
CA SER A 96 -40.45 -2.70 13.53
C SER A 96 -39.72 -4.05 13.48
N SER A 97 -39.89 -4.81 12.40
CA SER A 97 -39.32 -6.15 12.23
C SER A 97 -38.17 -6.24 11.21
N TRP A 98 -38.00 -5.28 10.34
CA TRP A 98 -36.99 -5.34 9.25
C TRP A 98 -36.05 -4.15 9.27
N GLU A 99 -34.78 -4.45 9.19
CA GLU A 99 -33.70 -3.48 9.01
C GLU A 99 -32.83 -3.92 7.82
N HIS A 100 -32.50 -2.99 6.92
CA HIS A 100 -31.62 -3.22 5.80
C HIS A 100 -30.47 -2.22 5.81
N ALA A 101 -29.27 -2.66 5.39
CA ALA A 101 -28.15 -1.78 5.14
C ALA A 101 -27.57 -2.10 3.77
N LEU A 102 -27.33 -1.04 3.00
CA LEU A 102 -26.58 -1.07 1.75
C LEU A 102 -25.29 -0.29 1.96
N GLY A 103 -24.19 -0.83 1.49
CA GLY A 103 -22.89 -0.20 1.59
C GLY A 103 -22.14 -0.28 0.28
N TRP A 104 -21.36 0.74 0.02
CA TRP A 104 -20.33 0.78 -1.01
C TRP A 104 -19.02 1.22 -0.38
N ASP A 105 -17.92 0.61 -0.75
CA ASP A 105 -16.57 1.05 -0.43
C ASP A 105 -15.67 1.03 -1.66
N GLY A 106 -14.70 1.91 -1.67
CA GLY A 106 -13.70 2.00 -2.71
C GLY A 106 -12.36 2.47 -2.18
N GLN A 107 -11.29 1.96 -2.77
CA GLN A 107 -9.93 2.37 -2.46
C GLN A 107 -9.11 2.46 -3.75
N HIS A 108 -8.32 3.52 -3.86
CA HIS A 108 -7.31 3.67 -4.89
C HIS A 108 -5.95 3.90 -4.24
N GLN A 109 -4.96 3.13 -4.69
CA GLN A 109 -3.58 3.22 -4.22
C GLN A 109 -2.65 3.41 -5.41
N ARG A 110 -1.64 4.26 -5.22
CA ARG A 110 -0.52 4.41 -6.15
C ARG A 110 0.76 4.42 -5.35
N ASN A 111 1.71 3.57 -5.75
CA ASN A 111 3.03 3.49 -5.17
C ASN A 111 4.07 3.85 -6.22
N ASP A 112 4.73 4.99 -6.02
CA ASP A 112 5.87 5.44 -6.82
C ASP A 112 7.15 5.01 -6.09
N ILE A 113 8.16 4.58 -6.84
CA ILE A 113 9.39 4.00 -6.30
C ILE A 113 10.60 4.76 -6.84
N SER A 114 11.61 4.91 -6.02
CA SER A 114 12.91 5.47 -6.40
C SER A 114 14.03 4.92 -5.51
N GLY A 115 15.28 5.23 -5.85
CA GLY A 115 16.47 4.71 -5.20
C GLY A 115 17.31 3.93 -6.21
N TYR A 116 18.47 3.44 -5.78
CA TYR A 116 19.35 2.70 -6.66
C TYR A 116 19.11 1.18 -6.64
N SER A 117 18.37 0.70 -5.67
CA SER A 117 18.01 -0.72 -5.53
C SER A 117 16.57 -0.96 -5.97
N PHE A 118 16.29 -2.18 -6.39
CA PHE A 118 14.95 -2.60 -6.79
C PHE A 118 14.44 -3.66 -5.82
N LEU A 119 13.26 -3.45 -5.26
CA LEU A 119 12.60 -4.42 -4.40
C LEU A 119 11.24 -4.87 -4.95
N LEU A 120 10.47 -3.93 -5.46
CA LEU A 120 9.16 -4.18 -6.07
C LEU A 120 8.86 -3.12 -7.11
N PRO A 121 8.10 -3.43 -8.16
CA PRO A 121 7.75 -2.46 -9.20
C PRO A 121 6.75 -1.41 -8.72
N GLU A 122 6.71 -0.29 -9.44
CA GLU A 122 5.63 0.68 -9.29
C GLU A 122 4.28 0.04 -9.63
N TYR A 123 3.25 0.44 -8.91
CA TYR A 123 1.91 -0.07 -9.17
C TYR A 123 0.82 0.95 -8.84
N TYR A 124 -0.32 0.79 -9.47
CA TYR A 124 -1.57 1.32 -8.96
C TYR A 124 -2.61 0.21 -8.82
N ARG A 125 -3.41 0.33 -7.78
CA ARG A 125 -4.43 -0.64 -7.41
C ARG A 125 -5.73 0.09 -7.12
N SER A 126 -6.84 -0.43 -7.66
CA SER A 126 -8.18 0.02 -7.31
C SER A 126 -9.03 -1.15 -6.84
N THR A 127 -9.75 -0.95 -5.77
CA THR A 127 -10.71 -1.93 -5.26
C THR A 127 -12.04 -1.26 -5.00
N THR A 128 -13.13 -1.97 -5.22
CA THR A 128 -14.48 -1.51 -4.89
C THR A 128 -15.32 -2.67 -4.40
N GLY A 129 -16.23 -2.42 -3.47
CA GLY A 129 -17.10 -3.41 -2.89
C GLY A 129 -18.53 -2.89 -2.70
N LEU A 130 -19.48 -3.79 -2.89
CA LEU A 130 -20.89 -3.57 -2.58
C LEU A 130 -21.32 -4.54 -1.47
N LEU A 131 -22.03 -4.02 -0.50
CA LEU A 131 -22.50 -4.76 0.67
C LEU A 131 -24.00 -4.60 0.80
N TRP A 132 -24.71 -5.72 1.03
CA TRP A 132 -26.09 -5.71 1.48
C TRP A 132 -26.22 -6.56 2.74
N LEU A 133 -26.81 -5.99 3.79
CA LEU A 133 -27.13 -6.66 5.04
C LEU A 133 -28.64 -6.53 5.30
N THR A 134 -29.24 -7.55 5.85
CA THR A 134 -30.63 -7.53 6.31
C THR A 134 -30.74 -8.19 7.67
N THR A 135 -31.59 -7.63 8.52
CA THR A 135 -31.90 -8.19 9.84
C THR A 135 -33.42 -8.26 9.99
N TYR A 136 -33.92 -9.43 10.36
CA TYR A 136 -35.31 -9.69 10.66
C TYR A 136 -35.48 -9.97 12.13
N LYS A 137 -36.36 -9.20 12.78
CA LYS A 137 -36.68 -9.29 14.21
C LYS A 137 -38.19 -9.52 14.37
N PRO A 138 -38.70 -10.78 14.31
CA PRO A 138 -40.13 -11.07 14.46
C PRO A 138 -40.67 -10.68 15.82
N ASN A 139 -39.83 -10.69 16.84
CA ASN A 139 -40.15 -10.29 18.22
C ASN A 139 -38.85 -9.82 18.93
N ASN A 140 -38.98 -9.44 20.20
CA ASN A 140 -37.85 -8.91 20.98
C ASN A 140 -36.84 -9.99 21.42
N VAL A 141 -37.12 -11.27 21.17
CA VAL A 141 -36.27 -12.39 21.59
C VAL A 141 -35.46 -12.95 20.43
N ILE A 142 -36.02 -12.95 19.22
CA ILE A 142 -35.41 -13.58 18.04
C ILE A 142 -34.93 -12.48 17.08
N SER A 143 -33.66 -12.61 16.64
CA SER A 143 -33.10 -11.80 15.58
C SER A 143 -32.34 -12.70 14.61
N VAL A 144 -32.65 -12.59 13.34
CA VAL A 144 -31.96 -13.30 12.23
C VAL A 144 -31.35 -12.29 11.29
N SER A 145 -30.05 -12.42 11.03
CA SER A 145 -29.32 -11.54 10.12
C SER A 145 -28.65 -12.34 9.01
N GLY A 146 -28.66 -11.77 7.81
CA GLY A 146 -27.95 -12.31 6.66
C GLY A 146 -27.45 -11.18 5.77
N GLY A 147 -26.51 -11.49 4.86
CA GLY A 147 -26.01 -10.50 3.95
C GLY A 147 -25.17 -11.09 2.82
N MET A 148 -24.89 -10.25 1.85
CA MET A 148 -24.03 -10.55 0.70
C MET A 148 -23.06 -9.41 0.49
N ARG A 149 -21.87 -9.75 0.00
CA ARG A 149 -20.85 -8.80 -0.42
C ARG A 149 -20.25 -9.24 -1.75
N TYR A 150 -20.04 -8.28 -2.62
CA TYR A 150 -19.31 -8.47 -3.88
C TYR A 150 -18.16 -7.47 -3.94
N ASP A 151 -16.96 -7.96 -4.21
CA ASP A 151 -15.76 -7.15 -4.32
C ASP A 151 -15.14 -7.32 -5.71
N TYR A 152 -14.66 -6.21 -6.26
CA TYR A 152 -13.87 -6.17 -7.47
C TYR A 152 -12.55 -5.46 -7.22
N GLY A 153 -11.46 -6.02 -7.72
CA GLY A 153 -10.13 -5.45 -7.60
C GLY A 153 -9.40 -5.44 -8.93
N TYR A 154 -8.69 -4.36 -9.20
CA TYR A 154 -7.80 -4.21 -10.33
C TYR A 154 -6.44 -3.72 -9.85
N ILE A 155 -5.39 -4.32 -10.36
CA ILE A 155 -4.01 -3.90 -10.14
C ILE A 155 -3.28 -3.80 -11.48
N HIS A 156 -2.53 -2.72 -11.65
CA HIS A 156 -1.58 -2.56 -12.72
C HIS A 156 -0.20 -2.43 -12.13
N ILE A 157 0.73 -3.20 -12.66
CA ILE A 157 2.12 -3.23 -12.24
C ILE A 157 2.95 -2.77 -13.43
N SER A 158 3.82 -1.77 -13.22
CA SER A 158 4.74 -1.30 -14.24
C SER A 158 5.84 -2.33 -14.48
N SER A 159 6.23 -2.54 -15.74
CA SER A 159 7.40 -3.35 -16.03
C SER A 159 8.66 -2.66 -15.48
N HIS A 160 9.57 -3.46 -14.99
CA HIS A 160 10.89 -3.00 -14.58
C HIS A 160 11.93 -3.80 -15.34
N GLU A 161 12.84 -3.11 -15.99
CA GLU A 161 13.98 -3.70 -16.68
C GLU A 161 15.26 -3.22 -15.98
N ASP A 162 16.09 -4.16 -15.55
CA ASP A 162 17.38 -3.86 -14.95
C ASP A 162 18.49 -4.00 -15.99
N ALA A 163 18.95 -2.85 -16.54
CA ALA A 163 20.01 -2.82 -17.54
C ALA A 163 21.34 -3.43 -17.02
N TYR A 164 21.61 -3.31 -15.74
CA TYR A 164 22.84 -3.84 -15.13
C TYR A 164 22.78 -5.35 -14.95
N LEU A 165 21.59 -5.90 -14.70
CA LEU A 165 21.36 -7.35 -14.69
C LEU A 165 21.64 -7.95 -16.07
N ALA A 166 21.14 -7.33 -17.13
CA ALA A 166 21.38 -7.79 -18.50
C ALA A 166 22.88 -7.84 -18.83
N ASP A 167 23.63 -6.80 -18.51
CA ASP A 167 25.08 -6.75 -18.70
C ASP A 167 25.83 -7.79 -17.85
N TYR A 168 25.38 -7.99 -16.63
CA TYR A 168 25.94 -9.03 -15.75
C TYR A 168 25.74 -10.44 -16.34
N LEU A 169 24.53 -10.75 -16.80
CA LEU A 169 24.22 -12.06 -17.39
C LEU A 169 25.06 -12.33 -18.65
N ARG A 170 25.22 -11.33 -19.55
CA ARG A 170 26.10 -11.43 -20.72
C ARG A 170 27.56 -11.73 -20.31
N LYS A 171 28.07 -11.07 -19.28
CA LYS A 171 29.42 -11.33 -18.75
C LYS A 171 29.56 -12.70 -18.13
N GLN A 172 28.49 -13.29 -17.64
CA GLN A 172 28.46 -14.67 -17.14
C GLN A 172 28.34 -15.72 -18.25
N GLY A 173 28.16 -15.30 -19.51
CA GLY A 173 28.10 -16.20 -20.67
C GLY A 173 26.70 -16.65 -21.07
N TYR A 174 25.65 -16.02 -20.52
CA TYR A 174 24.28 -16.26 -20.98
C TYR A 174 24.09 -15.71 -22.39
N ASP A 175 23.33 -16.43 -23.21
CA ASP A 175 22.96 -15.99 -24.55
C ASP A 175 21.83 -14.92 -24.51
N GLU A 176 21.61 -14.23 -25.64
CA GLU A 176 20.62 -13.13 -25.68
C GLU A 176 19.19 -13.60 -25.40
N GLU A 177 18.82 -14.83 -25.74
CA GLU A 177 17.51 -15.39 -25.45
C GLU A 177 17.31 -15.59 -23.93
N GLN A 178 18.35 -16.09 -23.28
CA GLN A 178 18.36 -16.24 -21.82
C GLN A 178 18.37 -14.88 -21.11
N VAL A 179 19.15 -13.93 -21.60
CA VAL A 179 19.18 -12.55 -21.04
C VAL A 179 17.79 -11.91 -21.15
N GLU A 180 17.13 -12.02 -22.30
CA GLU A 180 15.78 -11.48 -22.52
C GLU A 180 14.72 -12.11 -21.60
N HIS A 181 14.92 -13.37 -21.25
CA HIS A 181 14.01 -14.09 -20.34
C HIS A 181 14.13 -13.66 -18.87
N TYR A 182 15.31 -13.21 -18.45
CA TYR A 182 15.59 -12.89 -17.04
C TYR A 182 15.64 -11.39 -16.71
N LYS A 183 15.64 -10.49 -17.71
CA LYS A 183 15.76 -9.03 -17.48
C LYS A 183 14.44 -8.31 -17.08
#